data_a7b66a1c16059e7976e7383f0bdc8b86
#
_entry.id   a7b66a1c16059e7976e7383f0bdc8b86
#
_cell.length_a   1.000
_cell.length_b   1.000
_cell.length_c   1.000
_cell.angle_alpha   90.00
_cell.angle_beta   90.00
_cell.angle_gamma   90.00
#
_symmetry.space_group_name_H-M   'P 1'
#
loop_
_entity.id
_entity.type
_entity.pdbx_description
1 polymer ?
#
loop_
_entity_poly.entity_id
_entity_poly.type
_entity_poly.pdbx_seq_one_letter_code
_entity_poly.pdbx_strand_id
1 'polypeptide(L)'
;MSKKILLIHSSVDGHTVKILDKISSLIGEKRSVTKKCISEVSKDLIKQSDYIVIGASIRYGDHRKNLYEFVDQNKDLLDEKDNAFFSVNAVARKEDKSTANTNPYITKFLRKSKWRPKKIEVFAGRIDYPKYNAFDKYMI
;
A
#
# COMPACT_ATOMS: atom_id res chain seq x y z
N MET A 1 -0.33 -24.19 -5.78
CA MET A 1 0.24 -23.08 -6.55
C MET A 1 0.47 -21.87 -5.67
N SER A 2 1.60 -21.22 -5.86
CA SER A 2 1.94 -20.03 -5.09
C SER A 2 1.09 -18.84 -5.54
N LYS A 3 0.58 -18.06 -4.59
CA LYS A 3 -0.08 -16.80 -4.90
C LYS A 3 0.95 -15.78 -5.39
N LYS A 4 0.56 -15.00 -6.36
CA LYS A 4 1.39 -13.92 -6.91
C LYS A 4 1.00 -12.61 -6.22
N ILE A 5 1.98 -11.99 -5.56
CA ILE A 5 1.78 -10.75 -4.81
C ILE A 5 2.51 -9.62 -5.50
N LEU A 6 1.80 -8.55 -5.78
CA LEU A 6 2.36 -7.35 -6.40
C LEU A 6 2.41 -6.23 -5.37
N LEU A 7 3.62 -5.74 -5.09
CA LEU A 7 3.86 -4.63 -4.18
C LEU A 7 4.17 -3.39 -5.02
N ILE A 8 3.35 -2.37 -4.88
CA ILE A 8 3.45 -1.14 -5.69
C ILE A 8 3.76 0.04 -4.78
N HIS A 9 4.68 0.91 -5.18
CA HIS A 9 4.99 2.13 -4.43
C HIS A 9 4.89 3.37 -5.33
N SER A 10 4.40 4.47 -4.75
CA SER A 10 4.28 5.77 -5.42
C SER A 10 5.13 6.84 -4.76
N SER A 11 6.24 6.46 -4.15
CA SER A 11 7.06 7.35 -3.37
C SER A 11 8.41 7.59 -4.04
N VAL A 12 9.01 8.76 -3.81
CA VAL A 12 10.38 9.07 -4.25
C VAL A 12 11.39 8.87 -3.13
N ASP A 13 10.93 8.74 -1.87
CA ASP A 13 11.82 8.49 -0.75
C ASP A 13 11.93 6.99 -0.47
N GLY A 14 12.92 6.59 0.33
CA GLY A 14 13.20 5.20 0.60
C GLY A 14 12.32 4.56 1.67
N HIS A 15 11.52 5.33 2.41
CA HIS A 15 10.74 4.79 3.54
C HIS A 15 9.67 3.82 3.08
N THR A 16 8.91 4.18 2.06
CA THR A 16 7.87 3.31 1.52
C THR A 16 8.46 2.02 0.98
N VAL A 17 9.59 2.13 0.26
CA VAL A 17 10.28 0.95 -0.30
C VAL A 17 10.77 0.04 0.83
N LYS A 18 11.33 0.61 1.91
CA LYS A 18 11.78 -0.18 3.06
C LYS A 18 10.62 -0.95 3.71
N ILE A 19 9.46 -0.34 3.79
CA ILE A 19 8.26 -1.01 4.32
C ILE A 19 7.85 -2.16 3.42
N LEU A 20 7.84 -1.94 2.10
CA LEU A 20 7.53 -3.02 1.16
C LEU A 20 8.55 -4.15 1.24
N ASP A 21 9.83 -3.84 1.40
CA ASP A 21 10.87 -4.85 1.56
C ASP A 21 10.65 -5.66 2.83
N LYS A 22 10.23 -5.01 3.91
CA LYS A 22 9.92 -5.70 5.16
C LYS A 22 8.71 -6.62 5.00
N ILE A 23 7.67 -6.15 4.33
CA ILE A 23 6.48 -6.96 4.03
C ILE A 23 6.87 -8.17 3.19
N SER A 24 7.69 -7.98 2.16
CA SER A 24 8.18 -9.07 1.31
C SER A 24 8.94 -10.11 2.14
N SER A 25 9.80 -9.66 3.05
CA SER A 25 10.55 -10.53 3.95
C SER A 25 9.64 -11.36 4.85
N LEU A 26 8.57 -10.76 5.38
CA LEU A 26 7.61 -11.44 6.26
C LEU A 26 6.74 -12.45 5.52
N ILE A 27 6.42 -12.19 4.26
CA ILE A 27 5.65 -13.12 3.43
C ILE A 27 6.44 -14.40 3.17
N GLY A 28 7.77 -14.28 3.04
CA GLY A 28 8.65 -15.42 2.88
C GLY A 28 8.70 -15.96 1.45
N GLU A 29 9.42 -17.09 1.28
CA GLU A 29 9.73 -17.65 -0.02
C GLU A 29 8.60 -18.45 -0.64
N LYS A 30 7.55 -18.75 0.10
CA LYS A 30 6.46 -19.60 -0.37
C LYS A 30 5.54 -18.92 -1.40
N ARG A 31 5.73 -17.63 -1.62
CA ARG A 31 4.90 -16.86 -2.54
C ARG A 31 5.78 -16.08 -3.51
N SER A 32 5.25 -15.88 -4.71
CA SER A 32 5.92 -15.07 -5.72
C SER A 32 5.62 -13.60 -5.44
N VAL A 33 6.65 -12.81 -5.14
CA VAL A 33 6.51 -11.38 -4.82
C VAL A 33 7.22 -10.54 -5.86
N THR A 34 6.52 -9.59 -6.45
CA THR A 34 7.08 -8.62 -7.39
C THR A 34 6.89 -7.22 -6.81
N LYS A 35 7.96 -6.43 -6.79
CA LYS A 35 7.93 -5.05 -6.31
C LYS A 35 8.16 -4.10 -7.49
N LYS A 36 7.28 -3.14 -7.68
CA LYS A 36 7.35 -2.19 -8.80
C LYS A 36 7.00 -0.77 -8.36
N CYS A 37 7.63 0.21 -9.00
CA CYS A 37 7.19 1.58 -8.94
C CYS A 37 5.85 1.69 -9.69
N ILE A 38 4.98 2.58 -9.22
CA ILE A 38 3.65 2.75 -9.80
C ILE A 38 3.69 3.08 -11.30
N SER A 39 4.73 3.78 -11.76
CA SER A 39 4.92 4.12 -13.16
C SER A 39 5.27 2.92 -14.06
N GLU A 40 5.67 1.80 -13.45
CA GLU A 40 6.11 0.60 -14.17
C GLU A 40 5.03 -0.49 -14.21
N VAL A 41 3.87 -0.25 -13.61
CA VAL A 41 2.82 -1.27 -13.48
C VAL A 41 1.86 -1.19 -14.66
N SER A 42 1.74 -2.30 -15.40
CA SER A 42 0.78 -2.45 -16.49
C SER A 42 -0.52 -3.10 -15.99
N LYS A 43 -1.59 -2.97 -16.77
CA LYS A 43 -2.83 -3.67 -16.46
C LYS A 43 -2.65 -5.19 -16.50
N ASP A 44 -1.81 -5.69 -17.38
CA ASP A 44 -1.55 -7.13 -17.47
C ASP A 44 -0.86 -7.65 -16.20
N LEU A 45 0.05 -6.88 -15.63
CA LEU A 45 0.70 -7.26 -14.39
C LEU A 45 -0.30 -7.35 -13.25
N ILE A 46 -1.25 -6.42 -13.18
CA ILE A 46 -2.33 -6.46 -12.19
C ILE A 46 -3.18 -7.71 -12.40
N LYS A 47 -3.57 -7.99 -13.64
CA LYS A 47 -4.40 -9.16 -13.95
C LYS A 47 -3.76 -10.48 -13.55
N GLN A 48 -2.43 -10.56 -13.67
CA GLN A 48 -1.67 -11.77 -13.32
C GLN A 48 -1.47 -11.96 -11.82
N SER A 49 -1.74 -10.95 -11.04
CA SER A 49 -1.49 -10.95 -9.60
C SER A 49 -2.74 -11.37 -8.83
N ASP A 50 -2.54 -12.07 -7.70
CA ASP A 50 -3.63 -12.49 -6.83
C ASP A 50 -3.87 -11.49 -5.70
N TYR A 51 -2.80 -10.87 -5.21
CA TYR A 51 -2.80 -9.87 -4.16
C TYR A 51 -2.09 -8.62 -4.62
N ILE A 52 -2.64 -7.45 -4.29
CA ILE A 52 -2.02 -6.17 -4.65
C ILE A 52 -1.93 -5.30 -3.41
N VAL A 53 -0.72 -4.85 -3.10
CA VAL A 53 -0.47 -3.93 -2.00
C VAL A 53 0.10 -2.64 -2.59
N ILE A 54 -0.54 -1.51 -2.28
CA ILE A 54 -0.08 -0.20 -2.73
C ILE A 54 0.38 0.60 -1.52
N GLY A 55 1.63 1.05 -1.55
CA GLY A 55 2.21 1.90 -0.53
C GLY A 55 2.52 3.29 -1.08
N ALA A 56 2.23 4.31 -0.30
CA ALA A 56 2.46 5.69 -0.70
C ALA A 56 2.87 6.55 0.48
N SER A 57 3.71 7.54 0.22
CA SER A 57 4.11 8.53 1.21
C SER A 57 3.47 9.88 0.89
N ILE A 58 3.45 10.74 1.91
CA ILE A 58 2.93 12.10 1.78
C ILE A 58 4.04 13.02 1.31
N ARG A 59 3.69 13.92 0.39
CA ARG A 59 4.55 15.00 -0.06
C ARG A 59 3.71 16.26 -0.24
N TYR A 60 4.15 17.37 0.36
CA TYR A 60 3.43 18.65 0.30
C TYR A 60 1.97 18.53 0.75
N GLY A 61 1.75 17.80 1.84
CA GLY A 61 0.43 17.69 2.46
C GLY A 61 -0.56 16.74 1.81
N ASP A 62 -0.11 15.93 0.85
CA ASP A 62 -0.98 14.98 0.16
C ASP A 62 -0.18 13.80 -0.38
N HIS A 63 -0.87 12.77 -0.77
CA HIS A 63 -0.29 11.71 -1.60
C HIS A 63 -0.03 12.24 -3.01
N ARG A 64 0.86 11.59 -3.72
CA ARG A 64 1.23 12.05 -5.06
C ARG A 64 0.08 11.88 -6.04
N LYS A 65 0.02 12.78 -7.03
CA LYS A 65 -1.00 12.76 -8.07
C LYS A 65 -1.03 11.43 -8.82
N ASN A 66 0.14 10.82 -9.06
CA ASN A 66 0.20 9.56 -9.79
C ASN A 66 -0.50 8.42 -9.06
N LEU A 67 -0.56 8.46 -7.73
CA LEU A 67 -1.32 7.48 -6.96
C LEU A 67 -2.81 7.56 -7.31
N TYR A 68 -3.38 8.75 -7.26
CA TYR A 68 -4.81 8.94 -7.56
C TYR A 68 -5.14 8.55 -8.99
N GLU A 69 -4.30 8.95 -9.93
CA GLU A 69 -4.49 8.58 -11.34
C GLU A 69 -4.45 7.07 -11.54
N PHE A 70 -3.49 6.40 -10.92
CA PHE A 70 -3.32 4.96 -11.05
C PHE A 70 -4.53 4.20 -10.49
N VAL A 71 -4.97 4.54 -9.27
CA VAL A 71 -6.07 3.81 -8.64
C VAL A 71 -7.39 4.07 -9.35
N ASP A 72 -7.61 5.27 -9.87
CA ASP A 72 -8.82 5.58 -10.62
C ASP A 72 -8.87 4.85 -11.96
N GLN A 73 -7.74 4.77 -12.66
CA GLN A 73 -7.64 4.05 -13.95
C GLN A 73 -7.76 2.54 -13.80
N ASN A 74 -7.39 2.00 -12.66
CA ASN A 74 -7.33 0.55 -12.44
C ASN A 74 -8.33 0.06 -11.38
N LYS A 75 -9.28 0.90 -10.98
CA LYS A 75 -10.21 0.59 -9.90
C LYS A 75 -10.90 -0.75 -10.09
N ASP A 76 -11.43 -1.03 -11.27
CA ASP A 76 -12.19 -2.26 -11.52
C ASP A 76 -11.30 -3.50 -11.36
N LEU A 77 -10.07 -3.44 -11.86
CA LEU A 77 -9.12 -4.53 -11.71
C LEU A 77 -8.71 -4.72 -10.24
N LEU A 78 -8.49 -3.62 -9.52
CA LEU A 78 -8.13 -3.68 -8.11
C LEU A 78 -9.26 -4.27 -7.29
N ASP A 79 -10.51 -3.91 -7.59
CA ASP A 79 -11.68 -4.42 -6.86
C ASP A 79 -11.86 -5.94 -7.03
N GLU A 80 -11.38 -6.51 -8.14
CA GLU A 80 -11.45 -7.95 -8.38
C GLU A 80 -10.42 -8.75 -7.59
N LYS A 81 -9.39 -8.07 -7.05
CA LYS A 81 -8.28 -8.73 -6.36
C LYS A 81 -8.37 -8.50 -4.86
N ASP A 82 -7.70 -9.37 -4.11
CA ASP A 82 -7.40 -9.04 -2.72
C ASP A 82 -6.41 -7.90 -2.74
N ASN A 83 -6.65 -6.87 -1.94
CA ASN A 83 -5.86 -5.66 -2.01
C ASN A 83 -5.72 -4.99 -0.66
N ALA A 84 -4.68 -4.15 -0.54
CA ALA A 84 -4.42 -3.37 0.65
C ALA A 84 -3.70 -2.08 0.25
N PHE A 85 -3.88 -1.07 1.07
CA PHE A 85 -3.21 0.22 0.92
C PHE A 85 -2.58 0.62 2.23
N PHE A 86 -1.37 1.15 2.19
CA PHE A 86 -0.79 1.80 3.37
C PHE A 86 -0.24 3.18 3.01
N SER A 87 -0.34 4.08 3.97
CA SER A 87 0.20 5.43 3.87
C SER A 87 1.37 5.58 4.84
N VAL A 88 2.43 6.23 4.39
CA VAL A 88 3.57 6.55 5.23
C VAL A 88 3.56 8.06 5.46
N ASN A 89 3.33 8.48 6.70
CA ASN A 89 3.32 9.89 7.03
C ASN A 89 3.74 10.12 8.48
N ALA A 90 4.45 11.24 8.73
CA ALA A 90 4.99 11.55 10.05
C ALA A 90 3.91 11.84 11.09
N VAL A 91 2.72 12.25 10.66
CA VAL A 91 1.59 12.54 11.55
C VAL A 91 1.14 11.27 12.27
N ALA A 92 1.39 10.09 11.69
CA ALA A 92 1.05 8.81 12.31
C ALA A 92 1.85 8.52 13.59
N ARG A 93 2.88 9.32 13.90
CA ARG A 93 3.60 9.23 15.18
C ARG A 93 2.73 9.66 16.36
N LYS A 94 1.73 10.51 16.11
CA LYS A 94 0.78 10.94 17.14
C LYS A 94 -0.21 9.82 17.40
N GLU A 95 -0.40 9.47 18.67
CA GLU A 95 -1.25 8.36 19.05
C GLU A 95 -2.67 8.47 18.50
N ASP A 96 -3.24 9.68 18.53
CA ASP A 96 -4.59 9.95 18.04
C ASP A 96 -4.72 9.99 16.53
N LYS A 97 -3.61 9.80 15.78
CA LYS A 97 -3.57 9.82 14.31
C LYS A 97 -2.82 8.62 13.73
N SER A 98 -2.64 7.58 14.54
CA SER A 98 -1.83 6.42 14.20
C SER A 98 -2.60 5.28 13.54
N THR A 99 -3.91 5.43 13.33
CA THR A 99 -4.73 4.39 12.71
C THR A 99 -5.38 4.90 11.43
N ALA A 100 -5.86 3.97 10.60
CA ALA A 100 -6.52 4.32 9.35
C ALA A 100 -7.75 5.20 9.58
N ASN A 101 -8.49 4.96 10.67
CA ASN A 101 -9.70 5.73 10.98
C ASN A 101 -9.43 7.14 11.50
N THR A 102 -8.26 7.38 12.06
CA THR A 102 -7.92 8.65 12.70
C THR A 102 -6.90 9.49 11.94
N ASN A 103 -6.22 8.92 10.95
CA ASN A 103 -5.19 9.62 10.20
C ASN A 103 -5.80 10.54 9.13
N PRO A 104 -5.46 11.84 9.14
CA PRO A 104 -6.08 12.80 8.22
C PRO A 104 -5.74 12.55 6.75
N TYR A 105 -4.58 11.96 6.46
CA TYR A 105 -4.20 11.68 5.08
C TYR A 105 -4.95 10.48 4.49
N ILE A 106 -5.31 9.52 5.33
CA ILE A 106 -6.18 8.42 4.91
C ILE A 106 -7.57 8.96 4.60
N THR A 107 -8.11 9.83 5.47
CA THR A 107 -9.40 10.48 5.24
C THR A 107 -9.40 11.24 3.92
N LYS A 108 -8.34 12.00 3.66
CA LYS A 108 -8.20 12.76 2.42
C LYS A 108 -8.12 11.83 1.20
N PHE A 109 -7.36 10.74 1.31
CA PHE A 109 -7.24 9.74 0.24
C PHE A 109 -8.61 9.15 -0.11
N LEU A 110 -9.37 8.71 0.89
CA LEU A 110 -10.68 8.11 0.67
C LEU A 110 -11.69 9.10 0.09
N ARG A 111 -11.54 10.38 0.40
CA ARG A 111 -12.41 11.42 -0.17
C ARG A 111 -12.08 11.70 -1.63
N LYS A 112 -10.81 11.67 -2.01
CA LYS A 112 -10.35 11.98 -3.37
C LYS A 112 -10.35 10.78 -4.30
N SER A 113 -10.28 9.57 -3.77
CA SER A 113 -10.22 8.33 -4.55
C SER A 113 -11.57 7.62 -4.53
N LYS A 114 -11.90 6.96 -5.64
CA LYS A 114 -13.10 6.10 -5.70
C LYS A 114 -12.79 4.67 -5.21
N TRP A 115 -11.52 4.30 -5.20
CA TRP A 115 -11.10 2.98 -4.74
C TRP A 115 -11.24 2.85 -3.23
N ARG A 116 -11.80 1.73 -2.79
CA ARG A 116 -11.93 1.40 -1.36
C ARG A 116 -11.10 0.16 -1.06
N PRO A 117 -9.85 0.34 -0.59
CA PRO A 117 -9.00 -0.82 -0.27
C PRO A 117 -9.65 -1.72 0.77
N LYS A 118 -9.45 -3.03 0.63
CA LYS A 118 -9.99 -4.01 1.57
C LYS A 118 -9.30 -3.94 2.93
N LYS A 119 -8.03 -3.53 2.95
CA LYS A 119 -7.27 -3.31 4.17
C LYS A 119 -6.49 -2.00 4.04
N ILE A 120 -6.50 -1.18 5.09
CA ILE A 120 -5.77 0.09 5.12
C ILE A 120 -4.92 0.14 6.39
N GLU A 121 -3.66 0.56 6.25
CA GLU A 121 -2.75 0.74 7.38
C GLU A 121 -1.96 2.03 7.25
N VAL A 122 -1.44 2.53 8.36
CA VAL A 122 -0.65 3.76 8.41
C VAL A 122 0.66 3.48 9.15
N PHE A 123 1.77 3.92 8.57
CA PHE A 123 3.10 3.81 9.18
C PHE A 123 3.71 5.20 9.31
N ALA A 124 4.49 5.40 10.38
CA ALA A 124 5.10 6.68 10.69
C ALA A 124 6.50 6.87 10.06
N GLY A 125 6.85 6.04 9.09
CA GLY A 125 8.16 6.12 8.43
C GLY A 125 9.26 5.33 9.11
N ARG A 126 8.93 4.53 10.13
CA ARG A 126 9.88 3.67 10.84
C ARG A 126 9.30 2.27 11.01
N ILE A 127 10.16 1.32 11.38
CA ILE A 127 9.73 -0.06 11.58
C ILE A 127 8.84 -0.15 12.82
N ASP A 128 7.65 -0.70 12.62
CA ASP A 128 6.65 -0.96 13.65
C ASP A 128 6.22 -2.43 13.49
N TYR A 129 6.88 -3.33 14.22
CA TYR A 129 6.67 -4.76 14.05
C TYR A 129 5.23 -5.22 14.31
N PRO A 130 4.50 -4.72 15.32
CA PRO A 130 3.10 -5.09 15.49
C PRO A 130 2.24 -4.78 14.27
N LYS A 131 2.44 -3.63 13.64
CA LYS A 131 1.68 -3.26 12.43
C LYS A 131 2.06 -4.13 11.25
N TYR A 132 3.35 -4.43 11.05
CA TYR A 132 3.80 -5.32 9.98
C TYR A 132 3.22 -6.73 10.17
N ASN A 133 3.22 -7.23 11.39
CA ASN A 133 2.72 -8.57 11.69
C ASN A 133 1.21 -8.65 11.43
N ALA A 134 0.46 -7.63 11.81
CA ALA A 134 -0.99 -7.57 11.54
C ALA A 134 -1.26 -7.52 10.04
N PHE A 135 -0.46 -6.75 9.30
CA PHE A 135 -0.59 -6.63 7.85
C PHE A 135 -0.27 -7.96 7.16
N ASP A 136 0.79 -8.64 7.60
CA ASP A 136 1.19 -9.94 7.08
C ASP A 136 0.10 -10.98 7.31
N LYS A 137 -0.50 -11.01 8.50
CA LYS A 137 -1.61 -11.92 8.80
C LYS A 137 -2.79 -11.71 7.87
N TYR A 138 -3.09 -10.47 7.51
CA TYR A 138 -4.16 -10.17 6.57
C TYR A 138 -3.89 -10.80 5.21
N MET A 139 -2.62 -10.81 4.77
CA MET A 139 -2.23 -11.33 3.47
C MET A 139 -2.04 -12.84 3.42
N ILE A 140 -2.06 -13.51 4.55
CA ILE A 140 -2.02 -14.98 4.61
C ILE A 140 -3.46 -15.56 4.49
#